data_55a32bdc8116d01f4cb550a70e103aa4
#
_entry.id   55a32bdc8116d01f4cb550a70e103aa4
#
_cell.length_a   1.000
_cell.length_b   1.000
_cell.length_c   1.000
_cell.angle_alpha   90.00
_cell.angle_beta   90.00
_cell.angle_gamma   90.00
#
_symmetry.space_group_name_H-M   'P 1'
#
loop_
_entity.id
_entity.type
_entity.pdbx_description
1 polymer ?
#
loop_
_entity_poly.entity_id
_entity_poly.type
_entity_poly.pdbx_seq_one_letter_code
_entity_poly.pdbx_strand_id
1 'polypeptide(L)'
;GTAYTQVYKGNALTYTDTITKGWSTVMYRVKAYDTEGLESGYTTSAIRTVRYNVAPAINASSTSLGEKNAPFSFAYTVTDADGDTLTVTEKLDGKTTATRTGLASGTALTFEQASTADGFLRILNGSHTIKITANDGKESTSLNATFTKSVTSASVTLTTPLAVDGDITVAILQVSGSIPNDAAFKTEATNNALDDSPVWQDVTAEVRKGTNIVFENQTASAGAAFNFRISVERGASGEGGYIDSVSGAFQ
;
A
#
# COMPACT_ATOMS: atom_id res chain seq x y z
N GLY A 1 39.58 41.40 -6.35
CA GLY A 1 40.07 40.80 -5.11
C GLY A 1 38.93 40.17 -4.35
N THR A 2 39.16 39.08 -3.63
CA THR A 2 38.15 38.40 -2.81
C THR A 2 37.78 39.31 -1.64
N ALA A 3 36.53 39.74 -1.54
CA ALA A 3 36.01 40.47 -0.39
C ALA A 3 35.71 39.50 0.76
N TYR A 4 36.16 39.84 1.98
CA TYR A 4 35.85 39.07 3.19
C TYR A 4 34.96 39.91 4.11
N THR A 5 33.94 39.28 4.66
CA THR A 5 33.08 39.87 5.67
C THR A 5 33.44 39.30 7.04
N GLN A 6 33.57 40.17 8.06
CA GLN A 6 33.83 39.73 9.41
C GLN A 6 32.54 39.04 9.97
N VAL A 7 32.65 37.77 10.32
CA VAL A 7 31.56 36.96 10.87
C VAL A 7 31.68 36.77 12.39
N TYR A 8 32.88 36.94 12.94
CA TYR A 8 33.13 36.79 14.37
C TYR A 8 34.27 37.70 14.85
N LYS A 9 34.15 38.22 16.07
CA LYS A 9 35.22 38.82 16.87
C LYS A 9 34.99 38.47 18.35
N GLY A 10 35.96 37.86 19.00
CA GLY A 10 35.87 37.44 20.42
C GLY A 10 37.04 36.53 20.79
N ASN A 11 37.00 36.01 22.01
CA ASN A 11 38.09 35.17 22.59
C ASN A 11 37.78 33.67 22.53
N ALA A 12 36.64 33.24 21.96
CA ALA A 12 36.35 31.82 21.77
C ALA A 12 37.33 31.21 20.74
N LEU A 13 37.80 30.00 21.03
CA LEU A 13 38.69 29.26 20.15
C LEU A 13 37.96 28.56 19.00
N THR A 14 36.63 28.57 19.02
CA THR A 14 35.77 27.96 18.01
C THR A 14 34.64 28.93 17.62
N TYR A 15 34.25 28.90 16.35
CA TYR A 15 33.10 29.62 15.82
C TYR A 15 32.34 28.77 14.82
N THR A 16 31.03 28.78 14.93
CA THR A 16 30.12 28.09 13.98
C THR A 16 29.42 29.16 13.15
N ASP A 17 29.60 29.10 11.85
CA ASP A 17 28.93 30.00 10.90
C ASP A 17 27.72 29.31 10.25
N THR A 18 26.74 30.11 9.84
CA THR A 18 25.56 29.63 9.09
C THR A 18 25.79 29.84 7.60
N ILE A 19 25.82 28.75 6.85
CA ILE A 19 25.98 28.81 5.40
C ILE A 19 24.67 29.28 4.76
N THR A 20 24.76 30.39 4.01
CA THR A 20 23.60 30.93 3.29
C THR A 20 23.32 30.11 2.02
N LYS A 21 22.10 29.71 1.82
CA LYS A 21 21.65 28.98 0.60
C LYS A 21 22.00 29.81 -0.65
N GLY A 22 22.64 29.16 -1.62
CA GLY A 22 23.11 29.77 -2.87
C GLY A 22 24.63 29.98 -2.92
N TRP A 23 25.36 29.82 -1.82
CA TRP A 23 26.82 29.82 -1.86
C TRP A 23 27.34 28.53 -2.49
N SER A 24 28.21 28.60 -3.45
CA SER A 24 28.88 27.44 -4.06
C SER A 24 30.19 27.06 -3.35
N THR A 25 30.86 28.03 -2.75
CA THR A 25 32.10 27.82 -2.03
C THR A 25 32.20 28.76 -0.82
N VAL A 26 32.96 28.33 0.17
CA VAL A 26 33.31 29.13 1.36
C VAL A 26 34.80 29.03 1.66
N MET A 27 35.34 30.09 2.15
CA MET A 27 36.74 30.20 2.60
C MET A 27 36.80 31.18 3.77
N TYR A 28 37.48 30.79 4.83
CA TYR A 28 37.64 31.61 6.01
C TYR A 28 39.07 32.06 6.17
N ARG A 29 39.24 33.22 6.82
CA ARG A 29 40.53 33.67 7.32
C ARG A 29 40.38 34.13 8.76
N VAL A 30 41.39 33.90 9.56
CA VAL A 30 41.43 34.26 10.98
C VAL A 30 42.71 35.02 11.27
N LYS A 31 42.64 35.98 12.17
CA LYS A 31 43.79 36.64 12.82
C LYS A 31 43.58 36.73 14.32
N ALA A 32 44.62 36.75 15.06
CA ALA A 32 44.59 37.02 16.50
C ALA A 32 44.77 38.51 16.76
N TYR A 33 44.28 38.98 17.90
CA TYR A 33 44.54 40.32 18.43
C TYR A 33 44.79 40.22 19.92
N ASP A 34 45.63 41.10 20.45
CA ASP A 34 45.91 41.21 21.87
C ASP A 34 45.03 42.27 22.57
N THR A 35 45.25 42.47 23.85
CA THR A 35 44.52 43.46 24.67
C THR A 35 44.88 44.90 24.36
N GLU A 36 46.03 45.14 23.67
CA GLU A 36 46.49 46.43 23.25
C GLU A 36 46.05 46.78 21.82
N GLY A 37 45.40 45.84 21.13
CA GLY A 37 44.86 46.03 19.78
C GLY A 37 45.84 45.71 18.66
N LEU A 38 47.01 45.11 18.98
CA LEU A 38 47.96 44.65 17.95
C LEU A 38 47.37 43.35 17.31
N GLU A 39 47.55 43.20 16.02
CA GLU A 39 46.94 42.11 15.23
C GLU A 39 48.02 41.28 14.53
N SER A 40 47.78 39.95 14.48
CA SER A 40 48.59 39.05 13.66
C SER A 40 48.26 39.15 12.17
N GLY A 41 49.11 38.58 11.33
CA GLY A 41 48.74 38.26 9.94
C GLY A 41 47.55 37.29 9.86
N TYR A 42 46.84 37.28 8.73
CA TYR A 42 45.77 36.34 8.48
C TYR A 42 46.29 34.93 8.17
N THR A 43 45.66 33.93 8.79
CA THR A 43 45.73 32.53 8.33
C THR A 43 44.45 32.23 7.58
N THR A 44 44.56 31.66 6.40
CA THR A 44 43.40 31.40 5.50
C THR A 44 43.20 29.90 5.32
N SER A 45 41.94 29.47 5.38
CA SER A 45 41.55 28.08 5.10
C SER A 45 41.66 27.77 3.61
N ALA A 46 41.68 26.48 3.26
CA ALA A 46 41.38 26.07 1.88
C ALA A 46 39.94 26.44 1.51
N ILE A 47 39.68 26.64 0.22
CA ILE A 47 38.33 26.78 -0.33
C ILE A 47 37.60 25.47 -0.13
N ARG A 48 36.36 25.53 0.38
CA ARG A 48 35.49 24.40 0.53
C ARG A 48 34.25 24.56 -0.36
N THR A 49 33.87 23.49 -1.07
CA THR A 49 32.62 23.47 -1.81
C THR A 49 31.46 23.34 -0.82
N VAL A 50 30.45 24.17 -1.00
CA VAL A 50 29.21 24.09 -0.23
C VAL A 50 28.25 23.16 -0.97
N ARG A 51 27.68 22.18 -0.25
CA ARG A 51 26.66 21.29 -0.75
C ARG A 51 25.41 21.50 0.08
N TYR A 52 24.27 21.66 -0.62
CA TYR A 52 22.96 21.77 0.00
C TYR A 52 22.21 20.46 -0.22
N ASN A 53 21.36 20.13 0.74
CA ASN A 53 20.45 19.03 0.53
C ASN A 53 19.49 19.31 -0.62
N VAL A 54 19.25 18.32 -1.45
CA VAL A 54 18.26 18.31 -2.51
C VAL A 54 17.21 17.27 -2.13
N ALA A 55 15.96 17.71 -1.98
CA ALA A 55 14.87 16.79 -1.64
C ALA A 55 14.80 15.62 -2.63
N PRO A 56 14.44 14.42 -2.16
CA PRO A 56 14.33 13.26 -3.03
C PRO A 56 13.26 13.47 -4.12
N ALA A 57 13.39 12.77 -5.23
CA ALA A 57 12.42 12.78 -6.31
C ALA A 57 11.71 11.40 -6.43
N ILE A 58 10.44 11.44 -6.86
CA ILE A 58 9.63 10.25 -7.13
C ILE A 58 9.16 10.33 -8.59
N ASN A 59 9.51 9.34 -9.39
CA ASN A 59 9.19 9.27 -10.80
C ASN A 59 8.27 8.09 -11.08
N ALA A 60 7.13 8.35 -11.71
CA ALA A 60 6.18 7.37 -12.20
C ALA A 60 5.73 7.73 -13.61
N SER A 61 5.35 6.74 -14.42
CA SER A 61 4.93 6.94 -15.81
C SER A 61 3.61 7.69 -15.93
N SER A 62 2.72 7.53 -14.96
CA SER A 62 1.41 8.20 -14.88
C SER A 62 0.94 8.28 -13.44
N THR A 63 0.18 9.32 -13.11
CA THR A 63 -0.51 9.50 -11.83
C THR A 63 -2.03 9.40 -11.95
N SER A 64 -2.57 9.36 -13.15
CA SER A 64 -3.98 9.03 -13.43
C SER A 64 -4.04 7.62 -13.98
N LEU A 65 -4.39 6.65 -13.12
CA LEU A 65 -4.30 5.23 -13.44
C LEU A 65 -5.59 4.69 -14.06
N GLY A 66 -6.68 5.50 -14.08
CA GLY A 66 -7.96 5.15 -14.67
C GLY A 66 -8.75 4.11 -13.89
N GLU A 67 -9.71 3.48 -14.56
CA GLU A 67 -10.55 2.44 -13.98
C GLU A 67 -9.81 1.09 -13.90
N LYS A 68 -10.04 0.35 -12.80
CA LYS A 68 -9.42 -0.95 -12.51
C LYS A 68 -10.49 -1.95 -12.07
N ASN A 69 -10.55 -3.09 -12.73
CA ASN A 69 -11.40 -4.22 -12.39
C ASN A 69 -10.64 -5.48 -11.99
N ALA A 70 -9.30 -5.43 -12.05
CA ALA A 70 -8.38 -6.50 -11.68
C ALA A 70 -7.12 -5.91 -11.02
N PRO A 71 -6.30 -6.72 -10.34
CA PRO A 71 -5.01 -6.30 -9.82
C PRO A 71 -4.16 -5.62 -10.90
N PHE A 72 -3.47 -4.55 -10.52
CA PHE A 72 -2.64 -3.78 -11.44
C PHE A 72 -1.34 -3.35 -10.80
N SER A 73 -0.30 -3.18 -11.61
CA SER A 73 0.98 -2.67 -11.15
C SER A 73 1.02 -1.15 -11.24
N PHE A 74 1.40 -0.50 -10.13
CA PHE A 74 1.80 0.91 -10.12
C PHE A 74 3.28 0.97 -9.72
N ALA A 75 4.14 1.07 -10.73
CA ALA A 75 5.58 1.15 -10.55
C ALA A 75 6.05 2.60 -10.45
N TYR A 76 7.04 2.85 -9.61
CA TYR A 76 7.69 4.14 -9.44
C TYR A 76 9.16 3.97 -9.04
N THR A 77 9.96 5.01 -9.25
CA THR A 77 11.38 5.02 -8.88
C THR A 77 11.63 6.20 -7.97
N VAL A 78 12.41 5.98 -6.90
CA VAL A 78 12.85 7.03 -5.99
C VAL A 78 14.31 7.33 -6.23
N THR A 79 14.65 8.62 -6.30
CA THR A 79 16.01 9.08 -6.53
C THR A 79 16.35 10.20 -5.56
N ASP A 80 17.62 10.31 -5.25
CA ASP A 80 18.21 11.39 -4.47
C ASP A 80 19.49 11.88 -5.15
N ALA A 81 19.60 13.19 -5.36
CA ALA A 81 20.72 13.76 -6.08
C ALA A 81 22.02 13.80 -5.25
N ASP A 82 21.90 13.81 -3.92
CA ASP A 82 23.02 13.80 -2.99
C ASP A 82 23.48 12.38 -2.66
N GLY A 83 22.68 11.37 -3.04
CA GLY A 83 22.92 9.96 -2.75
C GLY A 83 22.55 9.57 -1.33
N ASP A 84 21.73 10.37 -0.66
CA ASP A 84 21.24 10.07 0.70
C ASP A 84 20.37 8.82 0.69
N THR A 85 20.37 8.10 1.82
CA THR A 85 19.55 6.91 2.00
C THR A 85 18.08 7.29 2.19
N LEU A 86 17.19 6.64 1.45
CA LEU A 86 15.78 6.99 1.41
C LEU A 86 14.91 6.08 2.28
N THR A 87 13.89 6.69 2.87
CA THR A 87 12.73 6.02 3.46
C THR A 87 11.50 6.33 2.62
N VAL A 88 10.79 5.30 2.19
CA VAL A 88 9.55 5.43 1.41
C VAL A 88 8.36 4.95 2.23
N THR A 89 7.32 5.79 2.29
CA THR A 89 6.03 5.44 2.90
C THR A 89 4.95 5.43 1.81
N GLU A 90 4.24 4.32 1.70
CA GLU A 90 3.10 4.14 0.82
C GLU A 90 1.79 4.23 1.61
N LYS A 91 0.82 4.94 1.07
CA LYS A 91 -0.53 5.05 1.66
C LYS A 91 -1.60 4.86 0.60
N LEU A 92 -2.69 4.21 1.01
CA LEU A 92 -3.95 4.16 0.28
C LEU A 92 -5.00 4.92 1.10
N ASP A 93 -5.63 5.93 0.52
CA ASP A 93 -6.65 6.77 1.16
C ASP A 93 -6.24 7.27 2.56
N GLY A 94 -4.97 7.66 2.68
CA GLY A 94 -4.39 8.15 3.94
C GLY A 94 -3.89 7.06 4.90
N LYS A 95 -4.30 5.81 4.74
CA LYS A 95 -3.83 4.68 5.56
C LYS A 95 -2.50 4.15 5.03
N THR A 96 -1.50 4.02 5.90
CA THR A 96 -0.20 3.44 5.54
C THR A 96 -0.35 1.95 5.20
N THR A 97 0.14 1.56 4.02
CA THR A 97 0.16 0.18 3.53
C THR A 97 1.54 -0.44 3.61
N ALA A 98 2.59 0.36 3.40
CA ALA A 98 3.98 -0.09 3.54
C ALA A 98 4.91 1.06 3.94
N THR A 99 6.02 0.70 4.57
CA THR A 99 7.18 1.59 4.81
C THR A 99 8.45 0.80 4.52
N ARG A 100 9.31 1.35 3.68
CA ARG A 100 10.60 0.76 3.31
C ARG A 100 11.71 1.75 3.65
N THR A 101 12.73 1.27 4.33
CA THR A 101 13.88 2.07 4.80
C THR A 101 15.17 1.57 4.18
N GLY A 102 16.21 2.40 4.21
CA GLY A 102 17.53 1.99 3.73
C GLY A 102 17.64 1.87 2.21
N LEU A 103 16.78 2.55 1.46
CA LEU A 103 16.75 2.48 0.00
C LEU A 103 17.84 3.37 -0.61
N ALA A 104 18.51 2.86 -1.62
CA ALA A 104 19.47 3.64 -2.41
C ALA A 104 18.75 4.50 -3.46
N SER A 105 19.39 5.62 -3.86
CA SER A 105 18.95 6.39 -5.03
C SER A 105 18.89 5.51 -6.27
N GLY A 106 17.81 5.63 -7.05
CA GLY A 106 17.53 4.82 -8.22
C GLY A 106 16.73 3.53 -7.94
N THR A 107 16.28 3.30 -6.70
CA THR A 107 15.47 2.10 -6.38
C THR A 107 14.11 2.16 -7.05
N ALA A 108 13.81 1.10 -7.83
CA ALA A 108 12.48 0.88 -8.41
C ALA A 108 11.60 0.09 -7.46
N LEU A 109 10.35 0.51 -7.32
CA LEU A 109 9.37 -0.04 -6.39
C LEU A 109 8.02 -0.22 -7.09
N THR A 110 7.18 -1.08 -6.49
CA THR A 110 5.78 -1.27 -6.91
C THR A 110 4.88 -1.13 -5.70
N PHE A 111 3.75 -0.47 -5.87
CA PHE A 111 2.70 -0.38 -4.86
C PHE A 111 1.99 -1.74 -4.72
N GLU A 112 2.34 -2.51 -3.69
CA GLU A 112 1.94 -3.91 -3.55
C GLU A 112 0.46 -4.11 -3.27
N GLN A 113 -0.19 -3.22 -2.50
CA GLN A 113 -1.61 -3.34 -2.13
C GLN A 113 -2.53 -3.53 -3.34
N ALA A 114 -2.21 -2.94 -4.48
CA ALA A 114 -3.01 -3.04 -5.70
C ALA A 114 -2.50 -4.12 -6.68
N SER A 115 -1.29 -4.64 -6.49
CA SER A 115 -0.63 -5.54 -7.45
C SER A 115 -0.91 -7.03 -7.19
N THR A 116 -1.36 -7.38 -5.99
CA THR A 116 -1.70 -8.76 -5.61
C THR A 116 -3.22 -8.97 -5.60
N ALA A 117 -3.67 -10.21 -5.85
CA ALA A 117 -5.09 -10.54 -5.79
C ALA A 117 -5.69 -10.25 -4.42
N ASP A 118 -5.07 -10.72 -3.34
CA ASP A 118 -5.52 -10.49 -1.97
C ASP A 118 -5.55 -9.00 -1.61
N GLY A 119 -4.49 -8.27 -1.94
CA GLY A 119 -4.42 -6.83 -1.68
C GLY A 119 -5.50 -6.04 -2.43
N PHE A 120 -5.71 -6.34 -3.71
CA PHE A 120 -6.73 -5.68 -4.53
C PHE A 120 -8.16 -5.98 -4.03
N LEU A 121 -8.44 -7.22 -3.59
CA LEU A 121 -9.75 -7.61 -3.04
C LEU A 121 -10.12 -6.78 -1.80
N ARG A 122 -9.14 -6.39 -0.98
CA ARG A 122 -9.35 -5.56 0.22
C ARG A 122 -9.61 -4.08 -0.06
N ILE A 123 -9.48 -3.63 -1.30
CA ILE A 123 -9.82 -2.27 -1.72
C ILE A 123 -11.30 -2.26 -2.08
N LEU A 124 -12.08 -1.35 -1.52
CA LEU A 124 -13.51 -1.20 -1.87
C LEU A 124 -13.67 -0.67 -3.30
N ASN A 125 -14.87 -0.81 -3.88
CA ASN A 125 -15.17 -0.10 -5.12
C ASN A 125 -15.25 1.40 -4.89
N GLY A 126 -14.85 2.19 -5.88
CA GLY A 126 -14.86 3.64 -5.81
C GLY A 126 -13.52 4.28 -6.14
N SER A 127 -13.44 5.59 -5.95
CA SER A 127 -12.22 6.37 -6.23
C SER A 127 -11.22 6.28 -5.08
N HIS A 128 -9.96 6.09 -5.41
CA HIS A 128 -8.86 5.90 -4.46
C HIS A 128 -7.67 6.79 -4.79
N THR A 129 -6.92 7.14 -3.74
CA THR A 129 -5.67 7.88 -3.86
C THR A 129 -4.52 7.09 -3.25
N ILE A 130 -3.51 6.79 -4.06
CA ILE A 130 -2.21 6.30 -3.62
C ILE A 130 -1.34 7.52 -3.36
N LYS A 131 -0.76 7.60 -2.16
CA LYS A 131 0.26 8.60 -1.83
C LYS A 131 1.57 7.91 -1.53
N ILE A 132 2.60 8.25 -2.30
CA ILE A 132 3.98 7.84 -2.06
C ILE A 132 4.73 9.01 -1.47
N THR A 133 5.45 8.82 -0.37
CA THR A 133 6.31 9.83 0.23
C THR A 133 7.73 9.26 0.35
N ALA A 134 8.70 9.94 -0.26
CA ALA A 134 10.13 9.67 -0.08
C ALA A 134 10.74 10.70 0.86
N ASN A 135 11.58 10.27 1.77
CA ASN A 135 12.29 11.09 2.77
C ASN A 135 13.76 10.68 2.82
N ASP A 136 14.67 11.66 2.79
CA ASP A 136 16.12 11.51 2.86
C ASP A 136 16.70 11.71 4.28
N GLY A 137 15.80 11.89 5.27
CA GLY A 137 16.19 12.24 6.65
C GLY A 137 16.25 13.75 6.91
N LYS A 138 16.15 14.59 5.90
CA LYS A 138 16.21 16.07 5.97
C LYS A 138 14.98 16.70 5.33
N GLU A 139 14.60 16.23 4.14
CA GLU A 139 13.46 16.73 3.36
C GLU A 139 12.61 15.58 2.83
N SER A 140 11.42 15.89 2.36
CA SER A 140 10.48 14.89 1.83
C SER A 140 9.80 15.38 0.58
N THR A 141 9.56 14.45 -0.35
CA THR A 141 8.72 14.67 -1.53
C THR A 141 7.57 13.68 -1.53
N SER A 142 6.41 14.09 -2.01
CA SER A 142 5.24 13.21 -2.15
C SER A 142 4.72 13.21 -3.58
N LEU A 143 4.27 12.04 -4.03
CA LEU A 143 3.55 11.83 -5.28
C LEU A 143 2.16 11.26 -4.95
N ASN A 144 1.11 11.80 -5.56
CA ASN A 144 -0.24 11.24 -5.50
C ASN A 144 -0.59 10.63 -6.86
N ALA A 145 -1.15 9.42 -6.83
CA ALA A 145 -1.74 8.78 -8.00
C ALA A 145 -3.18 8.38 -7.68
N THR A 146 -4.07 8.43 -8.66
CA THR A 146 -5.50 8.14 -8.49
C THR A 146 -5.95 7.01 -9.41
N PHE A 147 -6.88 6.19 -8.92
CA PHE A 147 -7.59 5.19 -9.70
C PHE A 147 -9.02 5.03 -9.19
N THR A 148 -9.87 4.42 -10.01
CA THR A 148 -11.22 4.02 -9.61
C THR A 148 -11.32 2.51 -9.68
N LYS A 149 -11.58 1.83 -8.54
CA LYS A 149 -11.90 0.40 -8.58
C LYS A 149 -13.35 0.22 -8.98
N SER A 150 -13.59 -0.58 -10.00
CA SER A 150 -14.92 -0.86 -10.56
C SER A 150 -15.05 -2.34 -10.87
N VAL A 151 -15.20 -3.15 -9.82
CA VAL A 151 -15.49 -4.59 -9.93
C VAL A 151 -17.00 -4.78 -9.92
N THR A 152 -17.53 -5.41 -10.96
CA THR A 152 -18.98 -5.62 -11.11
C THR A 152 -19.45 -6.95 -10.61
N SER A 153 -18.55 -7.94 -10.42
CA SER A 153 -18.88 -9.26 -9.89
C SER A 153 -17.79 -9.77 -8.97
N ALA A 154 -18.16 -10.62 -8.03
CA ALA A 154 -17.24 -11.32 -7.15
C ALA A 154 -17.72 -12.76 -6.95
N SER A 155 -16.79 -13.69 -6.73
CA SER A 155 -17.09 -15.06 -6.35
C SER A 155 -16.12 -15.56 -5.31
N VAL A 156 -16.59 -16.45 -4.45
CA VAL A 156 -15.79 -17.15 -3.44
C VAL A 156 -16.19 -18.62 -3.37
N THR A 157 -15.19 -19.49 -3.27
CA THR A 157 -15.36 -20.93 -3.04
C THR A 157 -14.16 -21.44 -2.23
N LEU A 158 -14.32 -22.56 -1.54
CA LEU A 158 -13.18 -23.22 -0.90
C LEU A 158 -12.30 -23.88 -1.97
N THR A 159 -11.02 -23.57 -1.96
CA THR A 159 -10.04 -24.20 -2.85
C THR A 159 -9.91 -25.70 -2.56
N THR A 160 -10.01 -26.07 -1.27
CA THR A 160 -9.97 -27.46 -0.81
C THR A 160 -11.31 -27.76 -0.12
N PRO A 161 -12.11 -28.72 -0.63
CA PRO A 161 -13.31 -29.16 0.05
C PRO A 161 -13.03 -29.71 1.45
N LEU A 162 -14.00 -29.60 2.35
CA LEU A 162 -13.90 -30.10 3.72
C LEU A 162 -14.43 -31.55 3.76
N ALA A 163 -13.53 -32.53 3.68
CA ALA A 163 -13.82 -33.94 3.72
C ALA A 163 -14.15 -34.42 5.15
N VAL A 164 -15.06 -35.38 5.28
CA VAL A 164 -15.43 -36.04 6.53
C VAL A 164 -15.65 -37.54 6.32
N ASP A 165 -15.62 -38.33 7.41
CA ASP A 165 -15.79 -39.79 7.37
C ASP A 165 -17.27 -40.24 7.32
N GLY A 166 -18.24 -39.37 7.43
CA GLY A 166 -19.68 -39.68 7.43
C GLY A 166 -20.44 -38.82 6.44
N ASP A 167 -21.71 -39.17 6.21
CA ASP A 167 -22.58 -38.42 5.31
C ASP A 167 -22.87 -37.02 5.86
N ILE A 168 -22.85 -36.02 4.99
CA ILE A 168 -23.23 -34.64 5.31
C ILE A 168 -24.70 -34.47 4.88
N THR A 169 -25.61 -34.37 5.84
CA THR A 169 -27.05 -34.24 5.57
C THR A 169 -27.57 -32.83 5.80
N VAL A 170 -26.93 -32.07 6.71
CA VAL A 170 -27.34 -30.72 7.09
C VAL A 170 -26.12 -29.80 7.15
N ALA A 171 -26.31 -28.57 6.75
CA ALA A 171 -25.30 -27.50 6.93
C ALA A 171 -25.99 -26.20 7.35
N ILE A 172 -25.20 -25.27 7.90
CA ILE A 172 -25.57 -23.88 8.01
C ILE A 172 -24.40 -23.04 7.44
N LEU A 173 -24.75 -22.05 6.65
CA LEU A 173 -23.77 -21.13 6.06
C LEU A 173 -24.21 -19.69 6.32
N GLN A 174 -23.30 -18.89 6.86
CA GLN A 174 -23.54 -17.48 7.15
C GLN A 174 -22.56 -16.63 6.35
N VAL A 175 -23.08 -15.60 5.69
CA VAL A 175 -22.30 -14.61 4.95
C VAL A 175 -22.46 -13.27 5.64
N SER A 176 -21.36 -12.72 6.11
CA SER A 176 -21.31 -11.40 6.72
C SER A 176 -20.76 -10.37 5.74
N GLY A 177 -21.29 -9.17 5.74
CA GLY A 177 -20.90 -8.09 4.85
C GLY A 177 -22.05 -7.15 4.54
N SER A 178 -21.89 -6.37 3.49
CA SER A 178 -22.91 -5.49 2.94
C SER A 178 -23.16 -5.87 1.49
N ILE A 179 -24.33 -6.46 1.21
CA ILE A 179 -24.74 -6.84 -0.15
C ILE A 179 -25.92 -5.94 -0.50
N PRO A 180 -25.82 -5.08 -1.54
CA PRO A 180 -26.93 -4.24 -1.99
C PRO A 180 -28.17 -5.08 -2.32
N ASN A 181 -29.35 -4.51 -2.07
CA ASN A 181 -30.61 -5.25 -2.24
C ASN A 181 -30.90 -5.66 -3.68
N ASP A 182 -30.43 -4.91 -4.64
CA ASP A 182 -30.59 -5.15 -6.08
C ASP A 182 -29.44 -5.97 -6.68
N ALA A 183 -28.43 -6.34 -5.89
CA ALA A 183 -27.37 -7.23 -6.34
C ALA A 183 -27.88 -8.64 -6.57
N ALA A 184 -27.48 -9.26 -7.67
CA ALA A 184 -27.72 -10.67 -7.92
C ALA A 184 -26.78 -11.50 -7.02
N PHE A 185 -27.32 -11.97 -5.91
CA PHE A 185 -26.60 -12.80 -4.94
C PHE A 185 -27.07 -14.25 -5.05
N LYS A 186 -26.14 -15.16 -5.30
CA LYS A 186 -26.40 -16.60 -5.38
C LYS A 186 -25.41 -17.35 -4.49
N THR A 187 -25.92 -18.31 -3.74
CA THR A 187 -25.12 -19.24 -2.93
C THR A 187 -25.51 -20.65 -3.26
N GLU A 188 -24.54 -21.50 -3.56
CA GLU A 188 -24.71 -22.92 -3.77
C GLU A 188 -23.81 -23.69 -2.82
N ALA A 189 -24.27 -24.84 -2.36
CA ALA A 189 -23.49 -25.76 -1.52
C ALA A 189 -23.56 -27.18 -2.06
N THR A 190 -22.58 -27.97 -1.74
CA THR A 190 -22.53 -29.40 -2.07
C THR A 190 -22.03 -30.22 -0.88
N ASN A 191 -22.49 -31.44 -0.73
CA ASN A 191 -22.04 -32.41 0.26
C ASN A 191 -21.20 -33.55 -0.35
N ASN A 192 -21.01 -33.56 -1.67
CA ASN A 192 -20.23 -34.53 -2.41
C ASN A 192 -19.13 -33.86 -3.27
N ALA A 193 -18.44 -32.91 -2.71
CA ALA A 193 -17.45 -32.07 -3.43
C ALA A 193 -16.22 -32.83 -3.95
N LEU A 194 -16.01 -34.09 -3.54
CA LEU A 194 -14.92 -34.94 -4.03
C LEU A 194 -15.32 -35.80 -5.25
N ASP A 195 -16.60 -35.85 -5.58
CA ASP A 195 -17.05 -36.59 -6.76
C ASP A 195 -16.60 -35.87 -8.05
N ASP A 196 -16.40 -36.62 -9.12
CA ASP A 196 -16.03 -36.06 -10.44
C ASP A 196 -17.05 -35.01 -10.95
N SER A 197 -18.30 -35.16 -10.55
CA SER A 197 -19.41 -34.26 -10.87
C SER A 197 -20.22 -33.96 -9.61
N PRO A 198 -19.78 -33.01 -8.76
CA PRO A 198 -20.51 -32.66 -7.55
C PRO A 198 -21.91 -32.10 -7.83
N VAL A 199 -22.88 -32.48 -7.00
CA VAL A 199 -24.23 -31.93 -7.06
C VAL A 199 -24.30 -30.65 -6.27
N TRP A 200 -24.48 -29.53 -6.96
CA TRP A 200 -24.61 -28.19 -6.35
C TRP A 200 -26.09 -27.86 -6.15
N GLN A 201 -26.45 -27.62 -4.90
CA GLN A 201 -27.80 -27.18 -4.50
C GLN A 201 -27.81 -25.67 -4.30
N ASP A 202 -28.81 -24.97 -4.88
CA ASP A 202 -29.02 -23.56 -4.60
C ASP A 202 -29.58 -23.40 -3.17
N VAL A 203 -28.84 -22.71 -2.34
CA VAL A 203 -29.14 -22.52 -0.90
C VAL A 203 -29.24 -21.04 -0.55
N THR A 204 -29.45 -20.20 -1.56
CA THR A 204 -29.52 -18.74 -1.42
C THR A 204 -30.56 -18.30 -0.41
N ALA A 205 -31.72 -18.97 -0.41
CA ALA A 205 -32.83 -18.63 0.49
C ALA A 205 -32.50 -18.96 1.96
N GLU A 206 -31.85 -20.09 2.21
CA GLU A 206 -31.44 -20.57 3.54
C GLU A 206 -30.36 -19.63 4.10
N VAL A 207 -29.35 -19.29 3.30
CA VAL A 207 -28.30 -18.37 3.68
C VAL A 207 -28.83 -16.98 4.00
N ARG A 208 -29.76 -16.45 3.19
CA ARG A 208 -30.38 -15.13 3.47
C ARG A 208 -31.21 -15.13 4.73
N LYS A 209 -31.85 -16.27 5.09
CA LYS A 209 -32.66 -16.42 6.31
C LYS A 209 -31.86 -16.85 7.53
N GLY A 210 -30.63 -17.32 7.34
CA GLY A 210 -29.82 -17.90 8.42
C GLY A 210 -30.37 -19.22 8.93
N THR A 211 -30.98 -20.02 8.04
CA THR A 211 -31.59 -21.32 8.39
C THR A 211 -30.73 -22.47 7.92
N ASN A 212 -31.01 -23.68 8.46
CA ASN A 212 -30.33 -24.89 8.04
C ASN A 212 -30.57 -25.21 6.57
N ILE A 213 -29.53 -25.68 5.92
CA ILE A 213 -29.51 -26.27 4.59
C ILE A 213 -29.69 -27.78 4.80
N VAL A 214 -30.74 -28.36 4.25
CA VAL A 214 -30.92 -29.81 4.20
C VAL A 214 -30.54 -30.25 2.80
N PHE A 215 -29.54 -31.14 2.67
CA PHE A 215 -29.10 -31.60 1.37
C PHE A 215 -30.09 -32.59 0.75
N GLU A 216 -30.46 -32.30 -0.49
CA GLU A 216 -31.30 -33.21 -1.31
C GLU A 216 -30.47 -34.39 -1.83
N ASN A 217 -29.18 -34.15 -2.11
CA ASN A 217 -28.26 -35.19 -2.53
C ASN A 217 -27.92 -36.13 -1.36
N GLN A 218 -28.09 -37.44 -1.59
CA GLN A 218 -27.87 -38.49 -0.57
C GLN A 218 -26.68 -39.41 -0.94
N THR A 219 -25.86 -39.02 -1.93
CA THR A 219 -24.77 -39.87 -2.43
C THR A 219 -23.46 -39.08 -2.52
N ALA A 220 -22.37 -39.74 -2.12
CA ALA A 220 -21.01 -39.19 -2.21
C ALA A 220 -20.04 -40.33 -2.60
N SER A 221 -19.93 -40.60 -3.89
CA SER A 221 -19.19 -41.76 -4.44
C SER A 221 -17.70 -41.76 -4.13
N ALA A 222 -17.09 -40.56 -4.04
CA ALA A 222 -15.69 -40.38 -3.70
C ALA A 222 -15.46 -39.98 -2.24
N GLY A 223 -16.53 -40.07 -1.41
CA GLY A 223 -16.53 -39.64 -0.01
C GLY A 223 -17.21 -38.29 0.20
N ALA A 224 -17.80 -38.15 1.38
CA ALA A 224 -18.51 -36.91 1.72
C ALA A 224 -17.54 -35.76 1.95
N ALA A 225 -17.83 -34.64 1.31
CA ALA A 225 -17.09 -33.41 1.46
C ALA A 225 -17.97 -32.20 1.20
N PHE A 226 -17.89 -31.25 2.11
CA PHE A 226 -18.58 -29.97 1.98
C PHE A 226 -17.77 -28.97 1.15
N ASN A 227 -18.45 -28.28 0.27
CA ASN A 227 -17.95 -27.06 -0.36
C ASN A 227 -19.11 -26.10 -0.60
N PHE A 228 -18.80 -24.84 -0.81
CA PHE A 228 -19.75 -23.80 -1.21
C PHE A 228 -19.17 -22.94 -2.32
N ARG A 229 -20.04 -22.27 -3.05
CA ARG A 229 -19.68 -21.18 -3.95
C ARG A 229 -20.71 -20.07 -3.82
N ILE A 230 -20.19 -18.85 -3.71
CA ILE A 230 -20.99 -17.64 -3.64
C ILE A 230 -20.63 -16.79 -4.85
N SER A 231 -21.63 -16.26 -5.54
CA SER A 231 -21.45 -15.27 -6.59
C SER A 231 -22.32 -14.05 -6.31
N VAL A 232 -21.76 -12.88 -6.58
CA VAL A 232 -22.45 -11.59 -6.46
C VAL A 232 -22.20 -10.81 -7.72
N GLU A 233 -23.25 -10.32 -8.34
CA GLU A 233 -23.14 -9.35 -9.44
C GLU A 233 -23.81 -8.05 -9.01
N ARG A 234 -23.19 -6.93 -9.41
CA ARG A 234 -23.68 -5.59 -9.08
C ARG A 234 -25.04 -5.35 -9.74
N GLY A 235 -25.99 -4.81 -8.98
CA GLY A 235 -27.30 -4.44 -9.46
C GLY A 235 -27.31 -3.16 -10.30
N ALA A 236 -28.51 -2.83 -10.81
CA ALA A 236 -28.70 -1.67 -11.68
C ALA A 236 -28.45 -0.32 -11.00
N SER A 237 -28.56 -0.25 -9.67
CA SER A 237 -28.23 0.96 -8.88
C SER A 237 -26.74 1.33 -8.99
N GLY A 238 -25.88 0.36 -9.34
CA GLY A 238 -24.43 0.54 -9.32
C GLY A 238 -23.84 0.62 -7.91
N GLU A 239 -24.64 0.40 -6.86
CA GLU A 239 -24.19 0.40 -5.48
C GLU A 239 -23.16 -0.70 -5.24
N GLY A 240 -22.08 -0.40 -4.57
CA GLY A 240 -21.03 -1.37 -4.19
C GLY A 240 -21.34 -2.06 -2.88
N GLY A 241 -20.78 -3.27 -2.71
CA GLY A 241 -20.86 -4.01 -1.47
C GLY A 241 -19.58 -4.80 -1.21
N TYR A 242 -19.57 -5.57 -0.13
CA TYR A 242 -18.45 -6.44 0.22
C TYR A 242 -18.94 -7.66 1.01
N ILE A 243 -18.19 -8.74 0.92
CA ILE A 243 -18.28 -9.89 1.83
C ILE A 243 -17.08 -9.83 2.76
N ASP A 244 -17.35 -9.80 4.05
CA ASP A 244 -16.34 -9.65 5.11
C ASP A 244 -15.88 -11.03 5.60
N SER A 245 -16.83 -11.94 5.79
CA SER A 245 -16.55 -13.32 6.18
C SER A 245 -17.62 -14.28 5.70
N VAL A 246 -17.24 -15.55 5.59
CA VAL A 246 -18.12 -16.69 5.40
C VAL A 246 -17.81 -17.68 6.51
N SER A 247 -18.82 -18.12 7.24
CA SER A 247 -18.70 -19.09 8.33
C SER A 247 -19.83 -20.11 8.26
N GLY A 248 -19.66 -21.25 8.88
CA GLY A 248 -20.69 -22.28 8.88
C GLY A 248 -20.28 -23.52 9.65
N ALA A 249 -21.21 -24.49 9.69
CA ALA A 249 -21.02 -25.82 10.22
C ALA A 249 -21.83 -26.80 9.40
N PHE A 250 -21.47 -28.06 9.45
CA PHE A 250 -22.24 -29.15 8.81
C PHE A 250 -22.20 -30.43 9.67
N GLN A 251 -23.18 -31.29 9.45
CA GLN A 251 -23.36 -32.54 10.17
C GLN A 251 -23.87 -33.62 9.23
#